data_d4cb168ef675f2c88287578ae8c8be80
#
_entry.id   d4cb168ef675f2c88287578ae8c8be80
#
_cell.length_a   1.000
_cell.length_b   1.000
_cell.length_c   1.000
_cell.angle_alpha   90.00
_cell.angle_beta   90.00
_cell.angle_gamma   90.00
#
_symmetry.space_group_name_H-M   'P 1'
#
loop_
_entity.id
_entity.type
_entity.pdbx_description
1 polymer ?
#
loop_
_entity_poly.entity_id
_entity_poly.type
_entity_poly.pdbx_seq_one_letter_code
_entity_poly.pdbx_strand_id
1 'polypeptide(L)'
;SQRRSSGNRFSSGFSGFSSSASSRGQDVRAQVEIGIEDAVKGARRRIAFSDGRTIEVTIPKGAAEGQVLRLKGQGAPGRGGPGDALIELSIAPHPVFRREGDGLVMDVPISLPDAVLGGKVEAPTPDGPVTLTVPRGSNSGAVLRLKGRGLPNAAGGKRGDLLARLMIALPDVPDPQLEAFAETWRRDRPYVPRRKS
;
A
#
# COMPACT_ATOMS: atom_id res chain seq x y z
N SER A 1 -18.41 -35.01 -84.55
CA SER A 1 -16.98 -34.71 -84.83
C SER A 1 -16.35 -34.26 -83.54
N GLN A 2 -15.73 -35.20 -82.81
CA GLN A 2 -14.25 -35.40 -82.80
C GLN A 2 -13.48 -34.09 -82.50
N ARG A 3 -12.74 -34.00 -81.37
CA ARG A 3 -11.44 -34.58 -81.03
C ARG A 3 -11.08 -34.11 -79.62
N ARG A 4 -10.75 -34.94 -78.64
CA ARG A 4 -9.41 -35.39 -78.23
C ARG A 4 -8.38 -34.23 -78.02
N SER A 5 -7.93 -34.07 -76.80
CA SER A 5 -6.57 -34.39 -76.39
C SER A 5 -6.25 -33.92 -75.00
N SER A 6 -5.89 -34.85 -74.14
CA SER A 6 -4.58 -35.03 -73.50
C SER A 6 -4.14 -33.88 -72.54
N GLY A 7 -4.24 -34.07 -71.25
CA GLY A 7 -3.11 -34.56 -70.47
C GLY A 7 -2.17 -33.44 -70.02
N ASN A 8 -2.20 -33.06 -68.80
CA ASN A 8 -0.95 -32.97 -68.06
C ASN A 8 -1.19 -33.01 -66.54
N ARG A 9 -0.76 -34.11 -65.98
CA ARG A 9 -0.63 -34.21 -64.53
C ARG A 9 0.64 -33.47 -64.13
N PHE A 10 0.50 -32.36 -63.46
CA PHE A 10 1.62 -31.82 -62.67
C PHE A 10 1.24 -32.01 -61.21
N SER A 11 1.73 -33.09 -60.65
CA SER A 11 1.87 -33.35 -59.24
C SER A 11 3.03 -32.45 -58.75
N SER A 12 2.72 -31.29 -58.24
CA SER A 12 3.68 -30.50 -57.45
C SER A 12 3.32 -30.71 -55.98
N GLY A 13 4.06 -31.65 -55.40
CA GLY A 13 4.08 -31.80 -53.93
C GLY A 13 4.54 -30.48 -53.26
N PHE A 14 3.55 -29.77 -52.75
CA PHE A 14 3.87 -28.68 -51.87
C PHE A 14 4.09 -29.30 -50.48
N SER A 15 5.36 -29.64 -50.20
CA SER A 15 5.81 -29.97 -48.87
C SER A 15 5.48 -28.79 -47.97
N GLY A 16 4.40 -28.90 -47.20
CA GLY A 16 4.07 -27.96 -46.16
C GLY A 16 5.21 -27.93 -45.15
N PHE A 17 6.03 -26.90 -45.24
CA PHE A 17 6.84 -26.50 -44.09
C PHE A 17 5.85 -26.05 -43.00
N SER A 18 5.48 -26.99 -42.17
CA SER A 18 4.93 -26.65 -40.85
C SER A 18 6.05 -25.96 -40.08
N SER A 19 6.15 -24.65 -40.24
CA SER A 19 6.88 -23.84 -39.30
C SER A 19 6.17 -24.02 -37.95
N SER A 20 6.66 -24.97 -37.19
CA SER A 20 6.29 -25.06 -35.75
C SER A 20 6.82 -23.77 -35.15
N ALA A 21 5.97 -22.74 -35.17
CA ALA A 21 6.24 -21.49 -34.50
C ALA A 21 6.53 -21.87 -33.04
N SER A 22 7.76 -21.72 -32.62
CA SER A 22 8.15 -21.95 -31.24
C SER A 22 7.38 -20.96 -30.38
N SER A 23 6.30 -21.42 -29.74
CA SER A 23 5.46 -20.59 -28.93
C SER A 23 6.20 -20.18 -27.67
N ARG A 24 6.21 -18.87 -27.41
CA ARG A 24 6.67 -18.32 -26.14
C ARG A 24 5.83 -18.89 -25.00
N GLY A 25 6.44 -19.10 -23.83
CA GLY A 25 5.75 -19.53 -22.62
C GLY A 25 4.66 -18.54 -22.21
N GLN A 26 3.68 -19.04 -21.48
CA GLN A 26 2.58 -18.21 -20.98
C GLN A 26 3.08 -17.25 -19.89
N ASP A 27 2.45 -16.07 -19.85
CA ASP A 27 2.65 -15.14 -18.74
C ASP A 27 1.99 -15.71 -17.49
N VAL A 28 2.65 -15.56 -16.35
CA VAL A 28 2.09 -15.95 -15.03
C VAL A 28 1.71 -14.71 -14.26
N ARG A 29 0.64 -14.81 -13.48
CA ARG A 29 0.17 -13.72 -12.62
C ARG A 29 0.29 -14.16 -11.17
N ALA A 30 0.71 -13.24 -10.32
CA ALA A 30 0.72 -13.41 -8.88
C ALA A 30 0.32 -12.10 -8.20
N GLN A 31 -0.24 -12.21 -7.00
CA GLN A 31 -0.52 -11.07 -6.14
C GLN A 31 0.45 -11.12 -4.96
N VAL A 32 0.97 -9.98 -4.58
CA VAL A 32 1.89 -9.83 -3.47
C VAL A 32 1.41 -8.77 -2.53
N GLU A 33 1.22 -9.16 -1.29
CA GLU A 33 0.87 -8.25 -0.21
C GLU A 33 2.14 -7.61 0.35
N ILE A 34 2.16 -6.28 0.44
CA ILE A 34 3.27 -5.46 0.94
C ILE A 34 2.81 -4.55 2.07
N GLY A 35 3.70 -4.23 2.98
CA GLY A 35 3.43 -3.23 4.02
C GLY A 35 3.36 -1.80 3.47
N ILE A 36 2.73 -0.91 4.22
CA ILE A 36 2.65 0.52 3.87
C ILE A 36 4.04 1.13 3.75
N GLU A 37 4.97 0.78 4.63
CA GLU A 37 6.35 1.26 4.61
C GLU A 37 7.10 0.80 3.36
N ASP A 38 6.90 -0.45 2.93
CA ASP A 38 7.48 -0.99 1.72
C ASP A 38 6.94 -0.27 0.47
N ALA A 39 5.65 0.03 0.46
CA ALA A 39 5.03 0.80 -0.63
C ALA A 39 5.60 2.22 -0.72
N VAL A 40 5.87 2.85 0.41
CA VAL A 40 6.40 4.21 0.48
C VAL A 40 7.89 4.29 0.18
N LYS A 41 8.69 3.43 0.82
CA LYS A 41 10.16 3.47 0.75
C LYS A 41 10.74 2.66 -0.40
N GLY A 42 9.98 1.69 -0.92
CA GLY A 42 10.47 0.63 -1.77
C GLY A 42 11.11 -0.50 -0.96
N ALA A 43 11.09 -1.70 -1.51
CA ALA A 43 11.64 -2.89 -0.86
C ALA A 43 12.05 -3.95 -1.88
N ARG A 44 12.80 -4.96 -1.42
CA ARG A 44 13.02 -6.20 -2.16
C ARG A 44 12.28 -7.32 -1.47
N ARG A 45 11.51 -8.08 -2.22
CA ARG A 45 10.73 -9.22 -1.72
C ARG A 45 11.02 -10.46 -2.53
N ARG A 46 11.09 -11.60 -1.86
CA ARG A 46 11.17 -12.91 -2.51
C ARG A 46 9.77 -13.50 -2.57
N ILE A 47 9.36 -13.91 -3.76
CA ILE A 47 8.05 -14.49 -4.02
C ILE A 47 8.27 -15.93 -4.45
N ALA A 48 7.67 -16.86 -3.72
CA ALA A 48 7.62 -18.27 -4.10
C ALA A 48 6.37 -18.52 -4.98
N PHE A 49 6.58 -19.11 -6.14
CA PHE A 49 5.50 -19.55 -7.01
C PHE A 49 5.10 -21.00 -6.71
N SER A 50 3.89 -21.36 -7.13
CA SER A 50 3.35 -22.72 -6.95
C SER A 50 4.17 -23.81 -7.64
N ASP A 51 5.00 -23.45 -8.61
CA ASP A 51 5.93 -24.35 -9.30
C ASP A 51 7.27 -24.55 -8.57
N GLY A 52 7.42 -24.01 -7.36
CA GLY A 52 8.61 -24.10 -6.52
C GLY A 52 9.72 -23.09 -6.84
N ARG A 53 9.54 -22.24 -7.87
CA ARG A 53 10.50 -21.18 -8.17
C ARG A 53 10.35 -20.02 -7.17
N THR A 54 11.48 -19.41 -6.84
CA THR A 54 11.51 -18.18 -6.04
C THR A 54 12.11 -17.06 -6.89
N ILE A 55 11.39 -15.95 -6.96
CA ILE A 55 11.81 -14.76 -7.74
C ILE A 55 12.00 -13.60 -6.78
N GLU A 56 13.09 -12.86 -6.93
CA GLU A 56 13.29 -11.59 -6.22
C GLU A 56 12.60 -10.46 -7.01
N VAL A 57 11.71 -9.74 -6.32
CA VAL A 57 10.95 -8.62 -6.89
C VAL A 57 11.38 -7.34 -6.19
N THR A 58 11.77 -6.35 -6.98
CA THR A 58 12.03 -5.00 -6.48
C THR A 58 10.74 -4.18 -6.53
N ILE A 59 10.22 -3.84 -5.37
CA ILE A 59 9.09 -2.94 -5.21
C ILE A 59 9.63 -1.52 -5.32
N PRO A 60 9.17 -0.71 -6.29
CA PRO A 60 9.66 0.65 -6.44
C PRO A 60 9.19 1.53 -5.28
N LYS A 61 9.98 2.55 -4.96
CA LYS A 61 9.56 3.61 -4.06
C LYS A 61 8.31 4.30 -4.60
N GLY A 62 7.29 4.43 -3.77
CA GLY A 62 6.03 5.02 -4.17
C GLY A 62 5.10 4.03 -4.88
N ALA A 63 5.26 2.73 -4.63
CA ALA A 63 4.34 1.71 -5.14
C ALA A 63 2.92 1.94 -4.63
N ALA A 64 1.93 1.75 -5.51
CA ALA A 64 0.53 1.98 -5.20
C ALA A 64 -0.28 0.68 -5.15
N GLU A 65 -1.45 0.73 -4.51
CA GLU A 65 -2.43 -0.35 -4.53
C GLU A 65 -2.82 -0.73 -5.96
N GLY A 66 -2.82 -2.03 -6.28
CA GLY A 66 -3.16 -2.54 -7.60
C GLY A 66 -2.10 -2.31 -8.69
N GLN A 67 -0.93 -1.76 -8.33
CA GLN A 67 0.16 -1.60 -9.30
C GLN A 67 0.67 -2.95 -9.77
N VAL A 68 0.83 -3.12 -11.10
CA VAL A 68 1.36 -4.34 -11.70
C VAL A 68 2.82 -4.15 -12.08
N LEU A 69 3.68 -5.00 -11.53
CA LEU A 69 5.10 -5.08 -11.89
C LEU A 69 5.29 -6.21 -12.91
N ARG A 70 5.86 -5.88 -14.07
CA ARG A 70 6.18 -6.86 -15.12
C ARG A 70 7.64 -7.28 -15.01
N LEU A 71 7.85 -8.56 -14.76
CA LEU A 71 9.16 -9.20 -14.71
C LEU A 71 9.37 -10.01 -15.98
N LYS A 72 10.16 -9.45 -16.90
CA LYS A 72 10.39 -10.07 -18.21
C LYS A 72 11.10 -11.43 -18.09
N GLY A 73 10.60 -12.41 -18.82
CA GLY A 73 11.20 -13.74 -18.88
C GLY A 73 11.05 -14.56 -17.59
N GLN A 74 10.20 -14.17 -16.67
CA GLN A 74 9.97 -14.86 -15.41
C GLN A 74 8.63 -15.63 -15.37
N GLY A 75 7.97 -15.75 -16.53
CA GLY A 75 6.75 -16.54 -16.69
C GLY A 75 7.00 -18.03 -16.88
N ALA A 76 6.02 -18.74 -17.43
CA ALA A 76 6.14 -20.15 -17.72
C ALA A 76 7.16 -20.43 -18.84
N PRO A 77 7.89 -21.56 -18.78
CA PRO A 77 8.81 -21.92 -19.86
C PRO A 77 8.07 -22.22 -21.17
N GLY A 78 8.69 -21.90 -22.31
CA GLY A 78 8.17 -22.19 -23.65
C GLY A 78 9.32 -22.45 -24.61
N ARG A 79 9.03 -23.12 -25.72
CA ARG A 79 10.06 -23.45 -26.74
C ARG A 79 10.66 -22.20 -27.41
N GLY A 80 9.90 -21.11 -27.47
CA GLY A 80 10.34 -19.79 -27.98
C GLY A 80 10.81 -18.82 -26.88
N GLY A 81 11.14 -19.33 -25.69
CA GLY A 81 11.54 -18.57 -24.53
C GLY A 81 10.43 -18.48 -23.48
N PRO A 82 10.76 -18.10 -22.25
CA PRO A 82 9.79 -17.96 -21.16
C PRO A 82 8.84 -16.79 -21.38
N GLY A 83 7.62 -16.86 -20.81
CA GLY A 83 6.70 -15.75 -20.68
C GLY A 83 7.18 -14.72 -19.65
N ASP A 84 6.34 -13.80 -19.26
CA ASP A 84 6.62 -12.80 -18.22
C ASP A 84 5.85 -13.13 -16.93
N ALA A 85 6.34 -12.63 -15.82
CA ALA A 85 5.57 -12.63 -14.57
C ALA A 85 4.95 -11.24 -14.34
N LEU A 86 3.65 -11.21 -14.10
CA LEU A 86 2.88 -10.01 -13.78
C LEU A 86 2.52 -10.07 -12.30
N ILE A 87 3.13 -9.19 -11.52
CA ILE A 87 2.97 -9.17 -10.07
C ILE A 87 2.11 -7.97 -9.70
N GLU A 88 0.90 -8.24 -9.23
CA GLU A 88 0.00 -7.21 -8.70
C GLU A 88 0.31 -6.97 -7.22
N LEU A 89 0.52 -5.70 -6.87
CA LEU A 89 0.80 -5.28 -5.50
C LEU A 89 -0.51 -4.98 -4.77
N SER A 90 -0.68 -5.53 -3.57
CA SER A 90 -1.73 -5.13 -2.63
C SER A 90 -1.12 -4.63 -1.33
N ILE A 91 -1.70 -3.59 -0.74
CA ILE A 91 -1.20 -3.00 0.51
C ILE A 91 -1.94 -3.62 1.68
N ALA A 92 -1.20 -4.28 2.56
CA ALA A 92 -1.75 -4.91 3.75
C ALA A 92 -2.38 -3.89 4.71
N PRO A 93 -3.45 -4.26 5.44
CA PRO A 93 -3.92 -3.49 6.57
C PRO A 93 -2.80 -3.25 7.58
N HIS A 94 -2.76 -2.07 8.19
CA HIS A 94 -1.72 -1.71 9.16
C HIS A 94 -2.35 -1.44 10.54
N PRO A 95 -1.71 -1.86 11.65
CA PRO A 95 -2.29 -1.69 12.99
C PRO A 95 -2.44 -0.23 13.43
N VAL A 96 -1.61 0.67 12.91
CA VAL A 96 -1.60 2.09 13.28
C VAL A 96 -2.31 2.96 12.24
N PHE A 97 -2.07 2.68 10.96
CA PHE A 97 -2.59 3.50 9.86
C PHE A 97 -3.85 2.89 9.27
N ARG A 98 -4.93 3.66 9.23
CA ARG A 98 -6.15 3.30 8.51
C ARG A 98 -6.21 4.06 7.20
N ARG A 99 -6.58 3.38 6.14
CA ARG A 99 -6.77 4.01 4.84
C ARG A 99 -8.11 4.76 4.82
N GLU A 100 -8.08 6.01 4.36
CA GLU A 100 -9.26 6.83 4.14
C GLU A 100 -9.12 7.54 2.80
N GLY A 101 -9.79 7.02 1.77
CA GLY A 101 -9.59 7.45 0.38
C GLY A 101 -8.14 7.28 -0.07
N ASP A 102 -7.53 8.36 -0.56
CA ASP A 102 -6.10 8.41 -0.94
C ASP A 102 -5.17 8.76 0.23
N GLY A 103 -5.73 9.05 1.40
CA GLY A 103 -4.99 9.40 2.60
C GLY A 103 -4.87 8.25 3.60
N LEU A 104 -4.17 8.55 4.66
CA LEU A 104 -4.07 7.72 5.85
C LEU A 104 -4.59 8.50 7.06
N VAL A 105 -5.17 7.78 8.01
CA VAL A 105 -5.57 8.31 9.31
C VAL A 105 -4.91 7.48 10.39
N MET A 106 -4.41 8.14 11.44
CA MET A 106 -3.94 7.49 12.66
C MET A 106 -4.43 8.21 13.90
N ASP A 107 -4.55 7.49 14.99
CA ASP A 107 -4.78 8.06 16.31
C ASP A 107 -3.44 8.32 17.00
N VAL A 108 -3.27 9.51 17.52
CA VAL A 108 -2.08 9.92 18.25
C VAL A 108 -2.45 10.19 19.70
N PRO A 109 -2.04 9.31 20.62
CA PRO A 109 -2.26 9.55 22.02
C PRO A 109 -1.43 10.75 22.48
N ILE A 110 -2.06 11.65 23.22
CA ILE A 110 -1.41 12.80 23.86
C ILE A 110 -1.75 12.84 25.34
N SER A 111 -0.85 13.34 26.14
CA SER A 111 -1.09 13.51 27.56
C SER A 111 -2.09 14.65 27.84
N LEU A 112 -2.76 14.60 28.99
CA LEU A 112 -3.63 15.71 29.44
C LEU A 112 -2.87 17.02 29.53
N PRO A 113 -1.64 17.10 30.10
CA PRO A 113 -0.83 18.32 30.07
C PRO A 113 -0.55 18.84 28.66
N ASP A 114 -0.19 17.98 27.71
CA ASP A 114 0.06 18.40 26.33
C ASP A 114 -1.21 18.92 25.65
N ALA A 115 -2.36 18.33 25.96
CA ALA A 115 -3.63 18.82 25.44
C ALA A 115 -3.95 20.22 25.95
N VAL A 116 -3.72 20.48 27.24
CA VAL A 116 -4.04 21.75 27.89
C VAL A 116 -3.01 22.85 27.56
N LEU A 117 -1.74 22.52 27.70
CA LEU A 117 -0.65 23.49 27.60
C LEU A 117 -0.06 23.62 26.21
N GLY A 118 -0.34 22.65 25.35
CA GLY A 118 0.38 22.43 24.10
C GLY A 118 1.71 21.72 24.36
N GLY A 119 2.25 21.09 23.35
CA GLY A 119 3.48 20.32 23.49
C GLY A 119 4.00 19.81 22.15
N LYS A 120 5.08 19.05 22.22
CA LYS A 120 5.62 18.31 21.10
C LYS A 120 5.53 16.83 21.37
N VAL A 121 4.90 16.09 20.48
CA VAL A 121 4.75 14.62 20.58
C VAL A 121 5.35 13.95 19.36
N GLU A 122 5.96 12.80 19.57
CA GLU A 122 6.43 11.98 18.47
C GLU A 122 5.30 11.12 17.93
N ALA A 123 5.16 11.08 16.63
CA ALA A 123 4.14 10.28 15.96
C ALA A 123 4.77 9.47 14.83
N PRO A 124 4.39 8.19 14.66
CA PRO A 124 4.87 7.36 13.57
C PRO A 124 4.33 7.86 12.23
N THR A 125 5.13 7.71 11.18
CA THR A 125 4.67 7.85 9.80
C THR A 125 5.25 6.73 8.95
N PRO A 126 4.70 6.45 7.76
CA PRO A 126 5.28 5.43 6.87
C PRO A 126 6.74 5.70 6.48
N ASP A 127 7.18 6.94 6.56
CA ASP A 127 8.57 7.33 6.27
C ASP A 127 9.49 7.25 7.51
N GLY A 128 8.92 7.13 8.69
CA GLY A 128 9.59 7.18 9.98
C GLY A 128 8.91 8.17 10.93
N PRO A 129 9.33 8.24 12.19
CA PRO A 129 8.73 9.10 13.18
C PRO A 129 8.92 10.58 12.86
N VAL A 130 7.94 11.40 13.24
CA VAL A 130 7.99 12.87 13.11
C VAL A 130 7.53 13.52 14.41
N THR A 131 8.03 14.71 14.69
CA THR A 131 7.57 15.50 15.82
C THR A 131 6.37 16.34 15.39
N LEU A 132 5.24 16.16 16.09
CA LEU A 132 4.03 16.96 15.95
C LEU A 132 3.98 18.03 17.01
N THR A 133 3.59 19.24 16.62
CA THR A 133 3.28 20.31 17.58
C THR A 133 1.78 20.25 17.90
N VAL A 134 1.45 19.93 19.14
CA VAL A 134 0.08 19.92 19.66
C VAL A 134 -0.27 21.36 20.08
N PRO A 135 -1.30 21.98 19.47
CA PRO A 135 -1.74 23.30 19.86
C PRO A 135 -2.27 23.31 21.30
N ARG A 136 -2.07 24.40 22.01
CA ARG A 136 -2.64 24.62 23.33
C ARG A 136 -4.17 24.54 23.28
N GLY A 137 -4.79 23.86 24.25
CA GLY A 137 -6.24 23.68 24.30
C GLY A 137 -6.77 22.69 23.26
N SER A 138 -5.92 21.77 22.78
CA SER A 138 -6.33 20.69 21.89
C SER A 138 -7.30 19.74 22.60
N ASN A 139 -8.23 19.20 21.83
CA ASN A 139 -9.18 18.21 22.35
C ASN A 139 -9.08 16.90 21.56
N SER A 140 -9.58 15.81 22.16
CA SER A 140 -9.74 14.55 21.44
C SER A 140 -10.57 14.75 20.18
N GLY A 141 -10.11 14.13 19.06
CA GLY A 141 -10.73 14.30 17.76
C GLY A 141 -10.20 15.49 16.94
N ALA A 142 -9.35 16.36 17.52
CA ALA A 142 -8.65 17.37 16.73
C ALA A 142 -7.68 16.69 15.75
N VAL A 143 -7.64 17.17 14.49
CA VAL A 143 -6.85 16.56 13.43
C VAL A 143 -5.71 17.46 13.01
N LEU A 144 -4.50 16.93 13.02
CA LEU A 144 -3.30 17.55 12.47
C LEU A 144 -3.00 16.90 11.12
N ARG A 145 -2.86 17.73 10.08
CA ARG A 145 -2.59 17.25 8.71
C ARG A 145 -1.10 17.23 8.41
N LEU A 146 -0.60 16.08 8.07
CA LEU A 146 0.78 15.86 7.60
C LEU A 146 0.76 15.70 6.09
N LYS A 147 1.06 16.79 5.39
CA LYS A 147 1.01 16.84 3.93
C LYS A 147 2.01 15.86 3.29
N GLY A 148 1.53 15.09 2.31
CA GLY A 148 2.34 14.16 1.52
C GLY A 148 2.92 12.98 2.31
N ARG A 149 2.36 12.67 3.49
CA ARG A 149 2.79 11.53 4.33
C ARG A 149 1.83 10.34 4.28
N GLY A 150 0.83 10.40 3.41
CA GLY A 150 -0.12 9.30 3.15
C GLY A 150 0.42 8.28 2.14
N LEU A 151 -0.51 7.56 1.50
CA LEU A 151 -0.19 6.55 0.50
C LEU A 151 0.26 7.17 -0.83
N PRO A 152 1.10 6.46 -1.60
CA PRO A 152 1.35 6.78 -2.99
C PRO A 152 0.07 6.66 -3.82
N ASN A 153 -0.11 7.56 -4.77
CA ASN A 153 -1.25 7.54 -5.68
C ASN A 153 -0.95 6.64 -6.89
N ALA A 154 -1.89 5.75 -7.25
CA ALA A 154 -1.77 4.85 -8.39
C ALA A 154 -1.56 5.57 -9.74
N ALA A 155 -2.06 6.80 -9.88
CA ALA A 155 -1.89 7.62 -11.07
C ALA A 155 -0.50 8.29 -11.20
N GLY A 156 0.45 7.99 -10.32
CA GLY A 156 1.81 8.56 -10.36
C GLY A 156 1.88 10.02 -9.91
N GLY A 157 0.88 10.50 -9.19
CA GLY A 157 0.82 11.86 -8.66
C GLY A 157 1.49 12.02 -7.28
N LYS A 158 1.17 13.14 -6.63
CA LYS A 158 1.61 13.41 -5.27
C LYS A 158 1.00 12.39 -4.31
N ARG A 159 1.76 12.01 -3.29
CA ARG A 159 1.25 11.19 -2.18
C ARG A 159 0.08 11.89 -1.49
N GLY A 160 -0.88 11.11 -1.01
CA GLY A 160 -1.93 11.59 -0.13
C GLY A 160 -1.37 12.13 1.19
N ASP A 161 -2.25 12.58 2.05
CA ASP A 161 -1.88 13.12 3.36
C ASP A 161 -2.10 12.09 4.46
N LEU A 162 -1.40 12.28 5.58
CA LEU A 162 -1.64 11.55 6.81
C LEU A 162 -2.34 12.48 7.80
N LEU A 163 -3.52 12.06 8.26
CA LEU A 163 -4.30 12.78 9.25
C LEU A 163 -4.05 12.19 10.64
N ALA A 164 -3.41 12.96 11.50
CA ALA A 164 -3.12 12.60 12.87
C ALA A 164 -4.27 13.10 13.77
N ARG A 165 -5.12 12.20 14.23
CA ARG A 165 -6.23 12.52 15.13
C ARG A 165 -5.76 12.44 16.58
N LEU A 166 -5.75 13.55 17.28
CA LEU A 166 -5.34 13.62 18.68
C LEU A 166 -6.34 12.92 19.59
N MET A 167 -5.83 12.09 20.48
CA MET A 167 -6.62 11.37 21.49
C MET A 167 -6.01 11.58 22.87
N ILE A 168 -6.71 12.28 23.75
CA ILE A 168 -6.22 12.48 25.12
C ILE A 168 -6.27 11.14 25.84
N ALA A 169 -5.14 10.71 26.34
CA ALA A 169 -4.98 9.50 27.14
C ALA A 169 -4.60 9.87 28.57
N LEU A 170 -5.22 9.19 29.53
CA LEU A 170 -4.81 9.25 30.92
C LEU A 170 -3.65 8.29 31.16
N PRO A 171 -2.88 8.45 32.26
CA PRO A 171 -1.85 7.48 32.63
C PRO A 171 -2.43 6.08 32.78
N ASP A 172 -1.70 5.05 32.35
CA ASP A 172 -2.11 3.64 32.46
C ASP A 172 -2.22 3.19 33.92
N VAL A 173 -1.43 3.80 34.80
CA VAL A 173 -1.48 3.58 36.25
C VAL A 173 -2.14 4.77 36.90
N PRO A 174 -3.14 4.57 37.80
CA PRO A 174 -3.77 5.65 38.53
C PRO A 174 -2.74 6.52 39.28
N ASP A 175 -2.85 7.83 39.11
CA ASP A 175 -1.98 8.82 39.76
C ASP A 175 -2.77 9.54 40.83
N PRO A 176 -2.46 9.34 42.17
CA PRO A 176 -3.17 9.96 43.24
C PRO A 176 -3.17 11.49 43.20
N GLN A 177 -2.13 12.12 42.66
CA GLN A 177 -2.08 13.57 42.51
C GLN A 177 -3.05 14.08 41.45
N LEU A 178 -3.12 13.33 40.32
CA LEU A 178 -4.09 13.63 39.26
C LEU A 178 -5.52 13.44 39.75
N GLU A 179 -5.78 12.40 40.54
CA GLU A 179 -7.10 12.15 41.13
C GLU A 179 -7.52 13.27 42.07
N ALA A 180 -6.65 13.67 43.00
CA ALA A 180 -6.90 14.78 43.93
C ALA A 180 -7.14 16.11 43.19
N PHE A 181 -6.36 16.36 42.13
CA PHE A 181 -6.57 17.52 41.27
C PHE A 181 -7.94 17.45 40.57
N ALA A 182 -8.32 16.31 40.03
CA ALA A 182 -9.58 16.13 39.33
C ALA A 182 -10.79 16.29 40.26
N GLU A 183 -10.70 15.80 41.49
CA GLU A 183 -11.74 16.00 42.53
C GLU A 183 -11.94 17.49 42.86
N THR A 184 -10.84 18.20 43.12
CA THR A 184 -10.85 19.63 43.38
C THR A 184 -11.42 20.42 42.22
N TRP A 185 -10.94 20.11 40.98
CA TRP A 185 -11.41 20.78 39.79
C TRP A 185 -12.92 20.55 39.56
N ARG A 186 -13.38 19.30 39.69
CA ARG A 186 -14.80 18.95 39.51
C ARG A 186 -15.71 19.70 40.50
N ARG A 187 -15.24 19.88 41.74
CA ARG A 187 -15.99 20.62 42.77
C ARG A 187 -16.01 22.12 42.50
N ASP A 188 -14.84 22.70 42.19
CA ASP A 188 -14.67 24.16 42.17
C ASP A 188 -14.97 24.77 40.80
N ARG A 189 -14.82 23.97 39.74
CA ARG A 189 -15.01 24.39 38.34
C ARG A 189 -15.73 23.36 37.48
N PRO A 190 -16.97 23.00 37.85
CA PRO A 190 -17.72 22.00 37.12
C PRO A 190 -18.02 22.49 35.70
N TYR A 191 -17.90 21.59 34.72
CA TYR A 191 -18.28 21.83 33.33
C TYR A 191 -18.92 20.57 32.73
N VAL A 192 -19.78 20.76 31.77
CA VAL A 192 -20.42 19.68 31.02
C VAL A 192 -19.88 19.72 29.58
N PRO A 193 -19.23 18.65 29.12
CA PRO A 193 -18.79 18.57 27.72
C PRO A 193 -20.00 18.68 26.78
N ARG A 194 -19.92 19.56 25.79
CA ARG A 194 -20.95 19.67 24.75
C ARG A 194 -20.60 18.77 23.57
N ARG A 195 -21.60 18.08 23.02
CA ARG A 195 -21.46 17.37 21.76
C ARG A 195 -21.22 18.41 20.65
N LYS A 196 -20.11 18.32 19.95
CA LYS A 196 -19.94 19.10 18.72
C LYS A 196 -20.80 18.46 17.64
N SER A 197 -21.76 19.20 17.11
CA SER A 197 -22.59 18.84 15.96
C SER A 197 -21.79 18.94 14.67
#